data_495c2ff12e8a37ec6a6fe79dbef8863e
#
_entry.id   495c2ff12e8a37ec6a6fe79dbef8863e
#
_cell.length_a   1.000
_cell.length_b   1.000
_cell.length_c   1.000
_cell.angle_alpha   90.00
_cell.angle_beta   90.00
_cell.angle_gamma   90.00
#
_symmetry.space_group_name_H-M   'P 1'
#
loop_
_entity.id
_entity.type
_entity.pdbx_description
1 polymer ?
#
loop_
_entity_poly.entity_id
_entity_poly.type
_entity_poly.pdbx_seq_one_letter_code
_entity_poly.pdbx_strand_id
1 'polypeptide(L)'
;IDRSFTIGYNSAANSTTKLNITGAGTFKVGDVGAPTNLSFLVGNGSTSTFSNAGTLDLSGLGILFANLGSGTFRVGSATNTTGTAAAGSTVIMAANSTIYATTLTADSPDGNSVVQAIKLGSGTNELNVNTINLGGNGRSSATMDFNGLTGTVKIRALDGAGRATMNVGTGAFLTAAVPAGTVDFRGHSADLLLGTLTVSARSNFTSGGGEGTFSFDAGTFDATTVSISARTGTNGTSASVTGTVNLGGGTVTIGTMTMGTNS
;
A
#
# COMPACT_ATOMS: atom_id res chain seq x y z
N ILE A 1 5.34 -22.05 0.43
CA ILE A 1 5.67 -21.78 -0.98
C ILE A 1 7.00 -21.05 -1.01
N ASP A 2 8.06 -21.67 -1.52
CA ASP A 2 9.40 -21.08 -1.64
C ASP A 2 9.63 -20.47 -3.03
N ARG A 3 8.58 -19.91 -3.59
CA ARG A 3 8.56 -19.23 -4.89
C ARG A 3 7.62 -18.03 -4.81
N SER A 4 7.69 -17.16 -5.80
CA SER A 4 6.75 -16.06 -5.94
C SER A 4 5.31 -16.56 -6.02
N PHE A 5 4.41 -15.82 -5.41
CA PHE A 5 2.98 -16.08 -5.39
C PHE A 5 2.25 -15.02 -6.22
N THR A 6 1.39 -15.46 -7.13
CA THR A 6 0.65 -14.54 -8.01
C THR A 6 -0.81 -14.98 -8.17
N ILE A 7 -1.73 -14.03 -8.03
CA ILE A 7 -3.15 -14.18 -8.33
C ILE A 7 -3.55 -13.14 -9.36
N GLY A 8 -4.44 -13.52 -10.31
CA GLY A 8 -4.94 -12.59 -11.31
C GLY A 8 -3.93 -12.33 -12.42
N TYR A 9 -3.21 -13.35 -12.83
CA TYR A 9 -2.30 -13.27 -13.99
C TYR A 9 -3.02 -13.77 -15.24
N ASN A 10 -3.23 -12.90 -16.22
CA ASN A 10 -3.74 -13.27 -17.53
C ASN A 10 -3.18 -12.35 -18.62
N SER A 11 -2.84 -12.93 -19.76
CA SER A 11 -2.22 -12.24 -20.88
C SER A 11 -3.20 -11.85 -22.02
N ALA A 12 -4.45 -12.27 -21.94
CA ALA A 12 -5.33 -12.24 -23.12
C ALA A 12 -6.64 -11.44 -22.94
N ALA A 13 -7.05 -11.10 -21.74
CA ALA A 13 -8.27 -10.33 -21.47
C ALA A 13 -8.27 -9.75 -20.05
N ASN A 14 -9.08 -8.71 -19.80
CA ASN A 14 -9.36 -8.27 -18.45
C ASN A 14 -10.06 -9.39 -17.67
N SER A 15 -9.52 -9.78 -16.55
CA SER A 15 -10.08 -10.85 -15.73
C SER A 15 -10.13 -10.47 -14.24
N THR A 16 -11.08 -11.08 -13.54
CA THR A 16 -11.17 -10.99 -12.08
C THR A 16 -10.99 -12.38 -11.50
N THR A 17 -10.02 -12.56 -10.64
CA THR A 17 -9.71 -13.83 -9.98
C THR A 17 -9.92 -13.70 -8.49
N LYS A 18 -10.63 -14.65 -7.89
CA LYS A 18 -10.81 -14.69 -6.43
C LYS A 18 -10.26 -16.03 -5.89
N LEU A 19 -9.43 -15.93 -4.84
CA LEU A 19 -8.95 -17.05 -4.06
C LEU A 19 -9.28 -16.81 -2.58
N ASN A 20 -10.06 -17.72 -2.01
CA ASN A 20 -10.32 -17.77 -0.58
C ASN A 20 -9.56 -18.97 -0.01
N ILE A 21 -8.81 -18.73 1.06
CA ILE A 21 -8.14 -19.78 1.81
C ILE A 21 -8.69 -19.73 3.23
N THR A 22 -9.27 -20.85 3.68
CA THR A 22 -9.93 -20.95 4.98
C THR A 22 -9.30 -22.05 5.84
N GLY A 23 -9.48 -21.95 7.14
CA GLY A 23 -8.97 -22.90 8.13
C GLY A 23 -8.05 -22.21 9.15
N ALA A 24 -7.78 -22.86 10.27
CA ALA A 24 -6.95 -22.28 11.36
C ALA A 24 -5.43 -22.33 11.05
N GLY A 25 -5.03 -22.69 9.85
CA GLY A 25 -3.63 -22.90 9.48
C GLY A 25 -2.85 -21.62 9.14
N THR A 26 -1.64 -21.85 8.63
CA THR A 26 -0.73 -20.80 8.17
C THR A 26 -0.61 -20.84 6.65
N PHE A 27 -0.77 -19.70 6.01
CA PHE A 27 -0.35 -19.48 4.62
C PHE A 27 1.05 -18.86 4.63
N LYS A 28 2.01 -19.59 4.08
CA LYS A 28 3.42 -19.20 4.11
C LYS A 28 3.97 -19.01 2.70
N VAL A 29 4.65 -17.86 2.47
CA VAL A 29 5.42 -17.58 1.26
C VAL A 29 6.83 -17.17 1.65
N GLY A 30 7.84 -17.86 1.13
CA GLY A 30 9.25 -17.74 1.54
C GLY A 30 9.54 -18.41 2.87
N ASP A 31 10.82 -18.60 3.16
CA ASP A 31 11.30 -19.25 4.39
C ASP A 31 11.91 -18.24 5.37
N VAL A 32 11.91 -18.61 6.66
CA VAL A 32 12.46 -17.78 7.75
C VAL A 32 13.98 -17.59 7.62
N GLY A 33 14.69 -18.52 6.99
CA GLY A 33 16.15 -18.59 7.04
C GLY A 33 16.94 -18.06 5.83
N ALA A 34 16.32 -17.85 4.69
CA ALA A 34 17.00 -17.35 3.49
C ALA A 34 16.03 -16.59 2.58
N PRO A 35 15.82 -15.30 2.84
CA PRO A 35 14.97 -14.49 1.99
C PRO A 35 15.60 -14.37 0.60
N THR A 36 15.00 -15.00 -0.38
CA THR A 36 15.28 -14.76 -1.79
C THR A 36 14.40 -13.60 -2.29
N ASN A 37 14.72 -13.05 -3.45
CA ASN A 37 13.91 -12.00 -4.07
C ASN A 37 12.59 -12.59 -4.58
N LEU A 38 11.59 -12.72 -3.70
CA LEU A 38 10.28 -13.26 -4.01
C LEU A 38 9.26 -12.14 -4.22
N SER A 39 8.27 -12.40 -5.07
CA SER A 39 7.14 -11.49 -5.27
C SER A 39 5.85 -12.12 -4.76
N PHE A 40 5.06 -11.32 -4.06
CA PHE A 40 3.69 -11.63 -3.68
C PHE A 40 2.77 -10.65 -4.41
N LEU A 41 2.06 -11.13 -5.43
CA LEU A 41 1.34 -10.29 -6.36
C LEU A 41 -0.15 -10.65 -6.38
N VAL A 42 -1.02 -9.67 -6.18
CA VAL A 42 -2.47 -9.83 -6.28
C VAL A 42 -3.01 -8.81 -7.26
N GLY A 43 -3.52 -9.29 -8.41
CA GLY A 43 -3.98 -8.43 -9.50
C GLY A 43 -2.82 -7.99 -10.40
N ASN A 44 -2.09 -8.91 -10.97
CA ASN A 44 -0.95 -8.60 -11.85
C ASN A 44 -1.34 -8.68 -13.32
N GLY A 45 -1.40 -7.54 -14.00
CA GLY A 45 -1.48 -7.47 -15.47
C GLY A 45 -0.14 -7.85 -16.09
N SER A 46 -0.16 -8.71 -17.10
CA SER A 46 1.06 -9.18 -17.77
C SER A 46 1.41 -8.44 -19.06
N THR A 47 0.50 -7.62 -19.55
CA THR A 47 0.67 -6.87 -20.81
C THR A 47 0.18 -5.45 -20.66
N SER A 48 0.66 -4.56 -21.51
CA SER A 48 0.24 -3.16 -21.55
C SER A 48 -1.23 -2.92 -21.95
N THR A 49 -1.98 -3.98 -22.24
CA THR A 49 -3.34 -3.87 -22.79
C THR A 49 -4.42 -4.35 -21.82
N PHE A 50 -4.09 -5.19 -20.85
CA PHE A 50 -5.08 -5.83 -19.96
C PHE A 50 -4.70 -5.66 -18.49
N SER A 51 -5.67 -5.27 -17.70
CA SER A 51 -5.59 -5.18 -16.24
C SER A 51 -6.38 -6.31 -15.59
N ASN A 52 -5.74 -7.02 -14.68
CA ASN A 52 -6.34 -8.14 -13.98
C ASN A 52 -6.53 -7.80 -12.52
N ALA A 53 -7.78 -7.84 -12.08
CA ALA A 53 -8.11 -7.71 -10.66
C ALA A 53 -7.95 -9.05 -9.94
N GLY A 54 -7.37 -9.03 -8.77
CA GLY A 54 -7.26 -10.18 -7.88
C GLY A 54 -7.89 -9.92 -6.53
N THR A 55 -8.62 -10.88 -6.00
CA THR A 55 -9.02 -10.88 -4.60
C THR A 55 -8.40 -12.08 -3.91
N LEU A 56 -7.56 -11.84 -2.93
CA LEU A 56 -7.04 -12.84 -2.01
C LEU A 56 -7.68 -12.64 -0.64
N ASP A 57 -8.49 -13.59 -0.22
CA ASP A 57 -9.15 -13.57 1.07
C ASP A 57 -8.54 -14.66 1.98
N LEU A 58 -7.77 -14.20 2.96
CA LEU A 58 -7.13 -15.02 3.99
C LEU A 58 -7.78 -14.82 5.37
N SER A 59 -8.91 -14.09 5.45
CA SER A 59 -9.54 -13.75 6.73
C SER A 59 -9.98 -14.98 7.53
N GLY A 60 -10.18 -16.10 6.87
CA GLY A 60 -10.46 -17.38 7.52
C GLY A 60 -9.22 -18.11 8.06
N LEU A 61 -8.01 -17.59 7.86
CA LEU A 61 -6.77 -18.19 8.35
C LEU A 61 -6.31 -17.61 9.68
N GLY A 62 -5.58 -18.41 10.45
CA GLY A 62 -4.92 -17.94 11.67
C GLY A 62 -3.71 -17.04 11.37
N ILE A 63 -2.88 -17.44 10.38
CA ILE A 63 -1.59 -16.78 10.13
C ILE A 63 -1.32 -16.62 8.63
N LEU A 64 -0.88 -15.41 8.24
CA LEU A 64 -0.13 -15.13 7.03
C LEU A 64 1.32 -14.87 7.40
N PHE A 65 2.24 -15.61 6.81
CA PHE A 65 3.68 -15.33 6.89
C PHE A 65 4.24 -15.16 5.48
N ALA A 66 4.78 -13.99 5.16
CA ALA A 66 5.41 -13.71 3.87
C ALA A 66 6.81 -13.13 4.09
N ASN A 67 7.85 -13.92 3.85
CA ASN A 67 9.22 -13.44 3.81
C ASN A 67 9.69 -13.37 2.36
N LEU A 68 9.66 -12.17 1.81
CA LEU A 68 9.98 -11.92 0.40
C LEU A 68 11.42 -11.44 0.21
N GLY A 69 12.17 -11.22 1.30
CA GLY A 69 13.53 -10.69 1.25
C GLY A 69 13.59 -9.33 0.58
N SER A 70 14.41 -9.22 -0.48
CA SER A 70 14.49 -7.98 -1.28
C SER A 70 13.33 -7.80 -2.26
N GLY A 71 12.33 -8.64 -2.19
CA GLY A 71 11.19 -8.62 -3.10
C GLY A 71 10.05 -7.68 -2.70
N THR A 72 8.92 -7.85 -3.39
CA THR A 72 7.79 -6.93 -3.31
C THR A 72 6.50 -7.66 -2.94
N PHE A 73 5.74 -7.08 -2.02
CA PHE A 73 4.33 -7.37 -1.79
C PHE A 73 3.49 -6.33 -2.54
N ARG A 74 2.72 -6.76 -3.56
CA ARG A 74 1.95 -5.84 -4.39
C ARG A 74 0.48 -6.25 -4.49
N VAL A 75 -0.38 -5.25 -4.38
CA VAL A 75 -1.81 -5.32 -4.68
C VAL A 75 -2.08 -4.36 -5.83
N GLY A 76 -2.55 -4.89 -6.94
CA GLY A 76 -2.69 -4.16 -8.20
C GLY A 76 -1.61 -4.50 -9.23
N SER A 77 -1.72 -3.96 -10.42
CA SER A 77 -0.82 -4.23 -11.54
C SER A 77 0.53 -3.52 -11.39
N ALA A 78 1.60 -4.16 -11.83
CA ALA A 78 2.93 -3.56 -11.93
C ALA A 78 3.19 -2.93 -13.31
N THR A 79 2.44 -3.31 -14.32
CA THR A 79 2.62 -2.87 -15.70
C THR A 79 1.67 -1.72 -16.04
N ASN A 80 2.18 -0.75 -16.79
CA ASN A 80 1.37 0.33 -17.31
C ASN A 80 0.47 -0.24 -18.41
N THR A 81 -0.82 -0.34 -18.13
CA THR A 81 -1.81 -0.82 -19.07
C THR A 81 -2.58 0.36 -19.65
N THR A 82 -2.76 0.38 -20.97
CA THR A 82 -3.66 1.32 -21.63
C THR A 82 -5.12 0.85 -21.56
N GLY A 83 -5.33 -0.35 -21.05
CA GLY A 83 -6.64 -0.98 -20.89
C GLY A 83 -7.41 -0.45 -19.70
N THR A 84 -8.71 -0.61 -19.78
CA THR A 84 -9.66 -0.23 -18.73
C THR A 84 -9.66 -1.32 -17.66
N ALA A 85 -9.15 -1.06 -16.47
CA ALA A 85 -9.31 -1.99 -15.34
C ALA A 85 -10.80 -2.13 -14.99
N ALA A 86 -11.29 -3.37 -14.95
CA ALA A 86 -12.69 -3.62 -14.63
C ALA A 86 -12.96 -3.51 -13.12
N ALA A 87 -11.96 -3.74 -12.28
CA ALA A 87 -12.08 -3.71 -10.82
C ALA A 87 -10.72 -3.50 -10.16
N GLY A 88 -10.70 -3.06 -8.91
CA GLY A 88 -9.51 -3.02 -8.07
C GLY A 88 -9.16 -4.39 -7.49
N SER A 89 -7.93 -4.54 -7.07
CA SER A 89 -7.44 -5.74 -6.40
C SER A 89 -7.53 -5.59 -4.88
N THR A 90 -7.76 -6.70 -4.18
CA THR A 90 -7.91 -6.69 -2.72
C THR A 90 -7.15 -7.85 -2.09
N VAL A 91 -6.44 -7.55 -1.02
CA VAL A 91 -5.96 -8.56 -0.06
C VAL A 91 -6.68 -8.35 1.25
N ILE A 92 -7.31 -9.41 1.77
CA ILE A 92 -7.81 -9.49 3.14
C ILE A 92 -6.86 -10.41 3.89
N MET A 93 -6.12 -9.87 4.82
CA MET A 93 -5.07 -10.60 5.53
C MET A 93 -5.66 -11.61 6.53
N ALA A 94 -4.85 -12.59 6.92
CA ALA A 94 -5.17 -13.53 7.99
C ALA A 94 -5.30 -12.79 9.34
N ALA A 95 -5.86 -13.46 10.34
CA ALA A 95 -6.01 -12.87 11.67
C ALA A 95 -4.69 -12.27 12.17
N ASN A 96 -3.58 -13.01 12.04
CA ASN A 96 -2.24 -12.52 12.32
C ASN A 96 -1.41 -12.54 11.03
N SER A 97 -0.66 -11.50 10.77
CA SER A 97 0.12 -11.39 9.55
C SER A 97 1.52 -10.85 9.84
N THR A 98 2.54 -11.49 9.26
CA THR A 98 3.92 -11.01 9.30
C THR A 98 4.47 -10.95 7.89
N ILE A 99 4.88 -9.75 7.46
CA ILE A 99 5.39 -9.50 6.11
C ILE A 99 6.79 -8.92 6.21
N TYR A 100 7.74 -9.53 5.51
CA TYR A 100 9.07 -8.99 5.25
C TYR A 100 9.21 -8.76 3.75
N ALA A 101 9.41 -7.51 3.33
CA ALA A 101 9.60 -7.13 1.93
C ALA A 101 10.38 -5.82 1.81
N THR A 102 11.09 -5.60 0.72
CA THR A 102 11.65 -4.27 0.46
C THR A 102 10.53 -3.26 0.21
N THR A 103 9.49 -3.67 -0.51
CA THR A 103 8.39 -2.77 -0.86
C THR A 103 7.04 -3.44 -0.65
N LEU A 104 6.12 -2.74 -0.02
CA LEU A 104 4.69 -3.03 -0.01
C LEU A 104 3.99 -1.96 -0.84
N THR A 105 3.28 -2.36 -1.89
CA THR A 105 2.65 -1.40 -2.80
C THR A 105 1.20 -1.79 -3.06
N ALA A 106 0.29 -0.84 -2.93
CA ALA A 106 -1.07 -0.94 -3.43
C ALA A 106 -1.29 0.19 -4.44
N ASP A 107 -1.17 -0.14 -5.70
CA ASP A 107 -1.36 0.78 -6.82
C ASP A 107 -1.61 0.02 -8.12
N SER A 108 -2.04 0.73 -9.13
CA SER A 108 -2.09 0.23 -10.50
C SER A 108 -1.85 1.38 -11.46
N PRO A 109 -0.91 1.29 -12.39
CA PRO A 109 -0.66 2.33 -13.40
C PRO A 109 -1.76 2.39 -14.48
N ASP A 110 -2.85 1.67 -14.30
CA ASP A 110 -3.96 1.58 -15.24
C ASP A 110 -4.67 2.91 -15.48
N GLY A 111 -5.25 3.05 -16.66
CA GLY A 111 -5.99 4.24 -17.06
C GLY A 111 -7.30 4.51 -16.32
N ASN A 112 -7.68 3.70 -15.33
CA ASN A 112 -8.95 3.80 -14.60
C ASN A 112 -8.77 4.08 -13.12
N SER A 113 -9.74 4.81 -12.58
CA SER A 113 -9.87 5.10 -11.16
C SER A 113 -10.42 3.89 -10.39
N VAL A 114 -9.62 2.86 -10.22
CA VAL A 114 -9.95 1.69 -9.41
C VAL A 114 -9.25 1.76 -8.06
N VAL A 115 -9.85 1.17 -7.04
CA VAL A 115 -9.31 1.15 -5.68
C VAL A 115 -8.62 -0.18 -5.42
N GLN A 116 -7.34 -0.12 -5.06
CA GLN A 116 -6.59 -1.27 -4.55
C GLN A 116 -6.75 -1.30 -3.02
N ALA A 117 -6.99 -2.46 -2.43
CA ALA A 117 -7.26 -2.53 -0.99
C ALA A 117 -6.37 -3.53 -0.27
N ILE A 118 -5.80 -3.10 0.86
CA ILE A 118 -5.14 -3.94 1.84
C ILE A 118 -5.98 -3.87 3.12
N LYS A 119 -6.59 -4.98 3.48
CA LYS A 119 -7.37 -5.13 4.70
C LYS A 119 -6.56 -5.93 5.71
N LEU A 120 -6.13 -5.27 6.78
CA LEU A 120 -5.36 -5.88 7.86
C LEU A 120 -6.23 -6.87 8.67
N GLY A 121 -5.60 -7.89 9.23
CA GLY A 121 -6.28 -8.91 10.02
C GLY A 121 -6.70 -8.43 11.41
N SER A 122 -7.55 -9.21 12.06
CA SER A 122 -8.14 -8.88 13.37
C SER A 122 -7.22 -9.09 14.58
N GLY A 123 -6.05 -9.66 14.39
CA GLY A 123 -5.02 -9.86 15.41
C GLY A 123 -3.83 -8.92 15.22
N THR A 124 -2.62 -9.47 15.28
CA THR A 124 -1.37 -8.71 15.13
C THR A 124 -0.92 -8.69 13.67
N ASN A 125 -0.69 -7.51 13.12
CA ASN A 125 -0.16 -7.32 11.78
C ASN A 125 1.22 -6.66 11.87
N GLU A 126 2.28 -7.40 11.55
CA GLU A 126 3.65 -6.88 11.48
C GLU A 126 4.06 -6.66 10.02
N LEU A 127 4.31 -5.42 9.66
CA LEU A 127 4.77 -5.01 8.34
C LEU A 127 6.22 -4.54 8.45
N ASN A 128 7.15 -5.45 8.22
CA ASN A 128 8.59 -5.19 8.22
C ASN A 128 9.01 -4.89 6.77
N VAL A 129 8.87 -3.62 6.36
CA VAL A 129 9.05 -3.18 4.97
C VAL A 129 9.78 -1.85 4.89
N ASN A 130 10.73 -1.72 3.95
CA ASN A 130 11.47 -0.47 3.82
C ASN A 130 10.58 0.66 3.27
N THR A 131 9.69 0.33 2.33
CA THR A 131 8.83 1.34 1.71
C THR A 131 7.40 0.82 1.53
N ILE A 132 6.44 1.62 1.94
CA ILE A 132 5.00 1.42 1.71
C ILE A 132 4.52 2.50 0.75
N ASN A 133 3.91 2.09 -0.38
CA ASN A 133 3.33 3.00 -1.37
C ASN A 133 1.84 2.68 -1.56
N LEU A 134 0.99 3.67 -1.31
CA LEU A 134 -0.46 3.54 -1.41
C LEU A 134 -1.04 4.63 -2.32
N GLY A 135 -1.62 4.23 -3.46
CA GLY A 135 -2.23 5.14 -4.42
C GLY A 135 -1.21 6.07 -5.08
N GLY A 136 -0.09 5.52 -5.55
CA GLY A 136 1.04 6.30 -6.04
C GLY A 136 1.26 6.28 -7.55
N ASN A 137 0.75 5.29 -8.24
CA ASN A 137 1.07 5.08 -9.66
C ASN A 137 -0.19 5.10 -10.53
N GLY A 138 -0.22 5.89 -11.60
CA GLY A 138 -1.34 5.96 -12.52
C GLY A 138 -2.56 6.69 -11.97
N ARG A 139 -3.74 6.15 -12.20
CA ARG A 139 -5.03 6.71 -11.79
C ARG A 139 -5.67 5.94 -10.64
N SER A 140 -5.01 4.91 -10.14
CA SER A 140 -5.59 4.07 -9.11
C SER A 140 -5.47 4.69 -7.73
N SER A 141 -6.53 4.52 -6.96
CA SER A 141 -6.53 4.82 -5.53
C SER A 141 -6.13 3.58 -4.73
N ALA A 142 -5.70 3.77 -3.50
CA ALA A 142 -5.42 2.66 -2.60
C ALA A 142 -5.91 2.93 -1.18
N THR A 143 -6.33 1.86 -0.51
CA THR A 143 -6.68 1.90 0.91
C THR A 143 -5.88 0.88 1.71
N MET A 144 -5.52 1.25 2.93
CA MET A 144 -5.03 0.33 3.95
C MET A 144 -5.79 0.59 5.24
N ASP A 145 -6.55 -0.38 5.67
CA ASP A 145 -7.36 -0.32 6.88
C ASP A 145 -7.55 -1.73 7.47
N PHE A 146 -8.30 -1.86 8.55
CA PHE A 146 -8.60 -3.15 9.16
C PHE A 146 -9.88 -3.77 8.60
N ASN A 147 -9.90 -5.10 8.47
CA ASN A 147 -11.08 -5.87 8.07
C ASN A 147 -11.96 -6.24 9.26
N GLY A 148 -12.13 -5.35 10.20
CA GLY A 148 -12.92 -5.63 11.41
C GLY A 148 -12.70 -4.59 12.47
N LEU A 149 -13.26 -4.85 13.66
CA LEU A 149 -13.25 -3.92 14.79
C LEU A 149 -12.07 -4.14 15.75
N THR A 150 -11.24 -5.15 15.52
CA THR A 150 -10.09 -5.49 16.37
C THR A 150 -8.84 -5.61 15.53
N GLY A 151 -7.70 -5.60 16.17
CA GLY A 151 -6.40 -5.79 15.54
C GLY A 151 -5.42 -4.69 15.92
N THR A 152 -4.16 -5.01 15.71
CA THR A 152 -3.03 -4.09 15.91
C THR A 152 -2.14 -4.10 14.68
N VAL A 153 -1.43 -3.01 14.43
CA VAL A 153 -0.43 -2.94 13.38
C VAL A 153 0.89 -2.42 13.92
N LYS A 154 1.98 -3.07 13.50
CA LYS A 154 3.35 -2.62 13.75
C LYS A 154 4.05 -2.42 12.41
N ILE A 155 4.66 -1.26 12.19
CA ILE A 155 5.39 -0.95 10.96
C ILE A 155 6.84 -0.60 11.28
N ARG A 156 7.76 -1.34 10.63
CA ARG A 156 9.21 -1.19 10.74
C ARG A 156 9.85 -1.33 9.36
N ALA A 157 11.11 -0.95 9.23
CA ALA A 157 11.91 -1.34 8.07
C ALA A 157 12.06 -2.87 7.98
N LEU A 158 12.54 -3.37 6.86
CA LEU A 158 12.71 -4.79 6.56
C LEU A 158 13.46 -5.58 7.65
N ASP A 159 14.38 -4.93 8.36
CA ASP A 159 15.13 -5.50 9.47
C ASP A 159 14.32 -5.70 10.76
N GLY A 160 13.06 -5.28 10.77
CA GLY A 160 12.15 -5.37 11.92
C GLY A 160 12.42 -4.35 13.03
N ALA A 161 13.43 -3.50 12.90
CA ALA A 161 13.86 -2.55 13.93
C ALA A 161 13.99 -1.10 13.42
N GLY A 162 14.38 -0.92 12.16
CA GLY A 162 14.60 0.38 11.54
C GLY A 162 13.30 1.11 11.18
N ARG A 163 13.47 2.33 10.67
CA ARG A 163 12.38 3.21 10.25
C ARG A 163 11.97 2.93 8.82
N ALA A 164 10.69 2.70 8.59
CA ALA A 164 10.10 2.55 7.26
C ALA A 164 9.82 3.92 6.60
N THR A 165 9.66 3.93 5.29
CA THR A 165 9.10 5.06 4.55
C THR A 165 7.65 4.74 4.16
N MET A 166 6.73 5.69 4.33
CA MET A 166 5.33 5.53 3.93
C MET A 166 4.90 6.68 3.03
N ASN A 167 4.40 6.34 1.86
CA ASN A 167 3.88 7.26 0.85
C ASN A 167 2.39 6.99 0.61
N VAL A 168 1.55 8.01 0.82
CA VAL A 168 0.10 7.92 0.74
C VAL A 168 -0.41 8.96 -0.26
N GLY A 169 -0.94 8.51 -1.41
CA GLY A 169 -1.42 9.39 -2.47
C GLY A 169 -0.29 10.17 -3.16
N THR A 170 0.88 9.53 -3.36
CA THR A 170 2.05 10.19 -3.95
C THR A 170 2.34 9.63 -5.34
N GLY A 171 2.72 10.48 -6.28
CA GLY A 171 3.10 9.98 -7.60
C GLY A 171 3.52 11.05 -8.60
N ALA A 172 4.06 10.59 -9.73
CA ALA A 172 4.45 11.40 -10.87
C ALA A 172 3.55 11.03 -12.07
N PHE A 173 2.62 11.90 -12.48
CA PHE A 173 1.71 11.59 -13.56
C PHE A 173 1.50 12.72 -14.55
N LEU A 174 1.34 12.30 -15.82
CA LEU A 174 1.12 13.16 -16.97
C LEU A 174 -0.37 13.34 -17.35
N THR A 175 -1.31 12.79 -16.57
CA THR A 175 -2.74 12.79 -16.94
C THR A 175 -3.64 13.38 -15.87
N ALA A 176 -4.85 13.79 -16.25
CA ALA A 176 -5.83 14.49 -15.42
C ALA A 176 -6.45 13.68 -14.25
N ALA A 177 -5.94 12.50 -13.93
CA ALA A 177 -6.47 11.71 -12.84
C ALA A 177 -5.92 12.15 -11.49
N VAL A 178 -6.74 11.95 -10.45
CA VAL A 178 -6.40 12.23 -9.06
C VAL A 178 -6.28 10.88 -8.32
N PRO A 179 -5.10 10.26 -8.27
CA PRO A 179 -4.93 9.08 -7.42
C PRO A 179 -5.06 9.50 -5.96
N ALA A 180 -5.74 8.65 -5.20
CA ALA A 180 -5.93 8.86 -3.77
C ALA A 180 -5.30 7.72 -2.97
N GLY A 181 -4.61 8.05 -1.90
CA GLY A 181 -4.14 7.10 -0.91
C GLY A 181 -4.88 7.31 0.41
N THR A 182 -5.32 6.24 1.05
CA THR A 182 -5.94 6.32 2.37
C THR A 182 -5.37 5.27 3.30
N VAL A 183 -4.90 5.71 4.45
CA VAL A 183 -4.53 4.86 5.59
C VAL A 183 -5.45 5.21 6.75
N ASP A 184 -6.16 4.22 7.28
CA ASP A 184 -7.03 4.41 8.43
C ASP A 184 -6.75 3.36 9.51
N PHE A 185 -6.09 3.80 10.57
CA PHE A 185 -5.78 2.99 11.75
C PHE A 185 -6.62 3.41 12.98
N ARG A 186 -7.63 4.26 12.80
CA ARG A 186 -8.48 4.70 13.92
C ARG A 186 -9.26 3.54 14.52
N GLY A 187 -9.38 3.57 15.84
CA GLY A 187 -9.99 2.48 16.62
C GLY A 187 -9.08 1.27 16.83
N HIS A 188 -7.82 1.33 16.35
CA HIS A 188 -6.85 0.24 16.44
C HIS A 188 -5.52 0.74 17.00
N SER A 189 -4.84 -0.12 17.77
CA SER A 189 -3.50 0.23 18.25
C SER A 189 -2.48 0.07 17.12
N ALA A 190 -1.77 1.16 16.81
CA ALA A 190 -0.71 1.16 15.82
C ALA A 190 0.63 1.55 16.45
N ASP A 191 1.68 0.78 16.14
CA ASP A 191 3.06 1.06 16.55
C ASP A 191 3.90 1.34 15.29
N LEU A 192 4.05 2.62 14.98
CA LEU A 192 4.61 3.10 13.71
C LEU A 192 5.96 3.77 13.95
N LEU A 193 7.02 3.22 13.35
CA LEU A 193 8.35 3.79 13.36
C LEU A 193 8.74 4.18 11.93
N LEU A 194 8.61 5.46 11.60
CA LEU A 194 8.77 5.97 10.25
C LEU A 194 9.98 6.91 10.13
N GLY A 195 10.78 6.74 9.09
CA GLY A 195 11.76 7.73 8.65
C GLY A 195 11.05 8.90 7.98
N THR A 196 10.16 8.59 7.03
CA THR A 196 9.35 9.58 6.34
C THR A 196 7.92 9.10 6.18
N LEU A 197 6.95 9.95 6.50
CA LEU A 197 5.58 9.87 6.07
C LEU A 197 5.33 10.99 5.05
N THR A 198 4.96 10.63 3.82
CA THR A 198 4.52 11.58 2.81
C THR A 198 3.03 11.36 2.53
N VAL A 199 2.23 12.40 2.73
CA VAL A 199 0.78 12.36 2.49
C VAL A 199 0.44 13.37 1.41
N SER A 200 0.05 12.85 0.25
CA SER A 200 -0.16 13.60 -0.98
C SER A 200 1.07 14.38 -1.45
N ALA A 201 1.79 13.82 -2.38
CA ALA A 201 2.89 14.52 -3.05
C ALA A 201 2.82 14.30 -4.56
N ARG A 202 3.18 15.33 -5.30
CA ARG A 202 3.22 15.31 -6.77
C ARG A 202 4.51 15.86 -7.31
N SER A 203 5.06 15.15 -8.28
CA SER A 203 6.20 15.60 -9.08
C SER A 203 5.86 15.51 -10.58
N ASN A 204 6.29 16.52 -11.35
CA ASN A 204 6.25 16.51 -12.84
C ASN A 204 4.87 16.20 -13.45
N PHE A 205 3.90 17.09 -13.30
CA PHE A 205 2.57 16.89 -13.89
C PHE A 205 2.12 18.06 -14.74
N THR A 206 1.39 17.75 -15.82
CA THR A 206 0.75 18.73 -16.70
C THR A 206 -0.70 19.00 -16.29
N SER A 207 -1.35 18.06 -15.62
CA SER A 207 -2.72 18.18 -15.14
C SER A 207 -3.02 17.08 -14.11
N GLY A 208 -4.04 17.26 -13.29
CA GLY A 208 -4.43 16.30 -12.25
C GLY A 208 -3.89 16.65 -10.87
N GLY A 209 -4.59 16.18 -9.84
CA GLY A 209 -4.25 16.41 -8.44
C GLY A 209 -3.65 15.17 -7.78
N GLY A 210 -3.51 15.21 -6.48
CA GLY A 210 -3.19 14.08 -5.61
C GLY A 210 -3.93 14.22 -4.31
N GLU A 211 -4.49 13.12 -3.82
CA GLU A 211 -5.15 13.10 -2.52
C GLU A 211 -4.50 12.06 -1.62
N GLY A 212 -4.24 12.43 -0.39
CA GLY A 212 -3.71 11.53 0.62
C GLY A 212 -4.41 11.75 1.96
N THR A 213 -4.80 10.67 2.61
CA THR A 213 -5.33 10.71 3.97
C THR A 213 -4.63 9.68 4.84
N PHE A 214 -4.11 10.13 5.95
CA PHE A 214 -3.53 9.28 6.99
C PHE A 214 -4.25 9.56 8.31
N SER A 215 -4.76 8.51 8.95
CA SER A 215 -5.51 8.63 10.22
C SER A 215 -4.97 7.66 11.26
N PHE A 216 -4.73 8.18 12.47
CA PHE A 216 -4.18 7.48 13.62
C PHE A 216 -4.79 8.05 14.91
N ASP A 217 -5.16 7.21 15.87
CA ASP A 217 -5.73 7.66 17.14
C ASP A 217 -5.29 6.88 18.38
N ALA A 218 -4.57 5.76 18.22
CA ALA A 218 -4.10 4.96 19.36
C ALA A 218 -2.77 4.25 19.11
N GLY A 219 -1.94 4.13 20.14
CA GLY A 219 -0.62 3.52 20.09
C GLY A 219 0.52 4.54 20.00
N THR A 220 1.53 4.25 19.21
CA THR A 220 2.72 5.11 19.03
C THR A 220 2.92 5.45 17.55
N PHE A 221 3.02 6.74 17.26
CA PHE A 221 3.43 7.27 15.98
C PHE A 221 4.73 8.05 16.15
N ASP A 222 5.84 7.51 15.64
CA ASP A 222 7.15 8.14 15.68
C ASP A 222 7.68 8.30 14.24
N ALA A 223 7.75 9.52 13.76
CA ALA A 223 8.23 9.87 12.43
C ALA A 223 9.36 10.90 12.48
N THR A 224 10.46 10.64 11.77
CA THR A 224 11.52 11.64 11.64
C THR A 224 11.03 12.83 10.81
N THR A 225 10.32 12.55 9.71
CA THR A 225 9.78 13.60 8.83
C THR A 225 8.35 13.29 8.44
N VAL A 226 7.47 14.27 8.49
CA VAL A 226 6.11 14.24 7.93
C VAL A 226 6.00 15.35 6.88
N SER A 227 5.65 14.98 5.64
CA SER A 227 5.44 15.91 4.53
C SER A 227 4.00 15.79 4.03
N ILE A 228 3.28 16.91 4.02
CA ILE A 228 1.85 16.98 3.68
C ILE A 228 1.67 17.93 2.51
N SER A 229 0.97 17.49 1.45
CA SER A 229 0.64 18.29 0.27
C SER A 229 1.90 18.87 -0.41
N ALA A 230 2.91 18.03 -0.64
CA ALA A 230 4.14 18.45 -1.30
C ALA A 230 3.95 18.51 -2.83
N ARG A 231 4.40 19.59 -3.45
CA ARG A 231 4.43 19.76 -4.89
C ARG A 231 5.86 20.04 -5.32
N THR A 232 6.39 19.24 -6.24
CA THR A 232 7.72 19.43 -6.80
C THR A 232 7.61 19.45 -8.34
N GLY A 233 8.28 20.42 -8.98
CA GLY A 233 8.31 20.54 -10.44
C GLY A 233 7.52 21.72 -11.02
N THR A 234 7.90 22.12 -12.22
CA THR A 234 7.54 23.41 -12.85
C THR A 234 6.33 23.37 -13.76
N ASN A 235 5.70 22.22 -13.99
CA ASN A 235 4.70 22.05 -15.05
C ASN A 235 3.28 21.92 -14.45
N GLY A 236 2.38 22.80 -14.89
CA GLY A 236 0.94 22.71 -14.67
C GLY A 236 0.41 23.59 -13.54
N THR A 237 -0.43 24.55 -13.91
CA THR A 237 -0.99 25.55 -12.99
C THR A 237 -2.30 25.14 -12.31
N SER A 238 -2.89 23.99 -12.66
CA SER A 238 -4.29 23.67 -12.33
C SER A 238 -4.49 22.49 -11.39
N ALA A 239 -3.43 21.81 -10.94
CA ALA A 239 -3.59 20.62 -10.13
C ALA A 239 -3.47 20.92 -8.62
N SER A 240 -4.49 20.53 -7.86
CA SER A 240 -4.46 20.60 -6.40
C SER A 240 -3.82 19.34 -5.81
N VAL A 241 -3.02 19.52 -4.78
CA VAL A 241 -2.46 18.45 -3.96
C VAL A 241 -3.07 18.59 -2.56
N THR A 242 -3.87 17.61 -2.16
CA THR A 242 -4.58 17.65 -0.88
C THR A 242 -4.11 16.53 0.02
N GLY A 243 -3.39 16.84 1.07
CA GLY A 243 -2.98 15.92 2.11
C GLY A 243 -3.74 16.18 3.40
N THR A 244 -4.22 15.12 4.04
CA THR A 244 -4.87 15.18 5.35
C THR A 244 -4.17 14.21 6.30
N VAL A 245 -3.74 14.71 7.44
CA VAL A 245 -3.20 13.89 8.53
C VAL A 245 -4.04 14.11 9.77
N ASN A 246 -4.71 13.05 10.23
CA ASN A 246 -5.55 13.05 11.42
C ASN A 246 -4.81 12.30 12.54
N LEU A 247 -4.43 13.01 13.58
CA LEU A 247 -3.77 12.47 14.77
C LEU A 247 -4.72 12.68 15.97
N GLY A 248 -5.62 11.72 16.19
CA GLY A 248 -6.71 11.84 17.16
C GLY A 248 -6.33 11.45 18.59
N GLY A 249 -5.20 10.76 18.79
CA GLY A 249 -4.77 10.29 20.11
C GLY A 249 -3.48 9.49 20.05
N GLY A 250 -3.17 8.72 21.11
CA GLY A 250 -1.92 7.98 21.23
C GLY A 250 -0.71 8.86 21.57
N THR A 251 0.48 8.28 21.45
CA THR A 251 1.76 9.01 21.61
C THR A 251 2.29 9.37 20.23
N VAL A 252 2.48 10.67 19.99
CA VAL A 252 2.94 11.20 18.70
C VAL A 252 4.27 11.91 18.87
N THR A 253 5.28 11.48 18.12
CA THR A 253 6.60 12.12 18.02
C THR A 253 6.90 12.43 16.55
N ILE A 254 7.15 13.69 16.23
CA ILE A 254 7.50 14.12 14.88
C ILE A 254 8.75 15.03 14.97
N GLY A 255 9.81 14.63 14.29
CA GLY A 255 11.04 15.43 14.22
C GLY A 255 10.85 16.70 13.39
N THR A 256 10.36 16.55 12.16
CA THR A 256 10.10 17.68 11.24
C THR A 256 8.74 17.49 10.56
N MET A 257 7.94 18.55 10.49
CA MET A 257 6.71 18.58 9.73
C MET A 257 6.75 19.70 8.69
N THR A 258 6.44 19.37 7.44
CA THR A 258 6.32 20.35 6.34
C THR A 258 4.95 20.23 5.70
N MET A 259 4.31 21.37 5.39
CA MET A 259 2.98 21.43 4.81
C MET A 259 2.93 22.42 3.65
N GLY A 260 2.28 22.01 2.55
CA GLY A 260 2.05 22.91 1.43
C GLY A 260 3.34 23.37 0.72
N THR A 261 4.35 22.52 0.63
CA THR A 261 5.61 22.88 -0.05
C THR A 261 5.43 22.92 -1.56
N ASN A 262 5.95 23.97 -2.18
CA ASN A 262 6.05 24.12 -3.63
C ASN A 262 7.50 24.43 -3.99
N SER A 263 8.17 23.56 -4.73
CA SER A 263 9.58 23.71 -5.11
C SER A 263 9.80 23.36 -6.59
#